data_006b852f21d9a70755590e942edb454c
#
_entry.id   006b852f21d9a70755590e942edb454c
#
_cell.length_a   1.000
_cell.length_b   1.000
_cell.length_c   1.000
_cell.angle_alpha   90.00
_cell.angle_beta   90.00
_cell.angle_gamma   90.00
#
_symmetry.space_group_name_H-M   'P 1'
#
loop_
_entity.id
_entity.type
_entity.pdbx_description
1 polymer ?
#
loop_
_entity_poly.entity_id
_entity_poly.type
_entity_poly.pdbx_seq_one_letter_code
_entity_poly.pdbx_strand_id
1 'polypeptide(L)'
;MVNAPAELCRQSLVCQAIDCPASGEWLELSLADYAKAQPAQLSMMEQYTLDADHLRTWDDDQLISLVAVKEHGTGEQDLVDLNEALGQETLRFQVPEGKWKLHILHLTRNRGPHRDYINMMSAASCRRLIDAVYEPHWAHYQSYFGSTIAGFFSDEPELGNGHLYESGKAIWQMEDHAWSDGVTKALREAFGAEWSKYLPLLWEQPFDSDLCARVRLTYMDAVTHLVEQNFSEQVGDWCRAHGVKYIGHVIEDNNQHSRTGSSLGHYFRALGGQDMAGIDDIGGQVLPQGEWNGPWSVSGEVRNGRFYHFVLGRLGASLAAIDPRKHGDCMCEI
;
A
#
# COMPACT_ATOMS: atom_id res chain seq x y z
N MET A 1 6.36 -13.43 10.82
CA MET A 1 7.76 -13.86 10.53
C MET A 1 8.69 -13.46 11.67
N VAL A 2 8.68 -14.23 12.73
CA VAL A 2 9.54 -13.94 13.89
C VAL A 2 11.01 -13.94 13.44
N ASN A 3 11.73 -12.84 13.68
CA ASN A 3 13.15 -12.63 13.35
C ASN A 3 13.51 -12.43 11.86
N ALA A 4 12.60 -11.97 11.01
CA ALA A 4 12.99 -11.51 9.68
C ALA A 4 13.91 -10.28 9.77
N PRO A 5 14.95 -10.15 8.92
CA PRO A 5 15.71 -8.92 8.80
C PRO A 5 14.83 -7.72 8.42
N ALA A 6 15.20 -6.52 8.85
CA ALA A 6 14.42 -5.31 8.63
C ALA A 6 14.06 -5.09 7.15
N GLU A 7 15.03 -5.28 6.26
CA GLU A 7 14.88 -5.07 4.83
C GLU A 7 13.83 -5.96 4.15
N LEU A 8 13.41 -7.04 4.82
CA LEU A 8 12.36 -7.95 4.33
C LEU A 8 10.97 -7.59 4.86
N CYS A 9 10.88 -6.69 5.82
CA CYS A 9 9.61 -6.30 6.43
C CYS A 9 8.99 -5.10 5.70
N ARG A 10 7.69 -4.93 5.88
CA ARG A 10 6.94 -3.79 5.33
C ARG A 10 7.60 -2.47 5.68
N GLN A 11 7.56 -1.55 4.74
CA GLN A 11 8.03 -0.18 4.90
C GLN A 11 6.94 0.78 4.46
N SER A 12 6.81 1.88 5.16
CA SER A 12 5.86 2.94 4.86
C SER A 12 6.57 4.27 4.66
N LEU A 13 6.07 5.04 3.70
CA LEU A 13 6.33 6.46 3.61
C LEU A 13 5.28 7.20 4.45
N VAL A 14 5.73 8.06 5.34
CA VAL A 14 4.87 8.87 6.21
C VAL A 14 5.22 10.35 6.08
N CYS A 15 4.24 11.21 6.32
CA CYS A 15 4.38 12.65 6.20
C CYS A 15 3.89 13.34 7.48
N GLN A 16 4.73 14.24 7.99
CA GLN A 16 4.32 15.22 8.98
C GLN A 16 4.31 16.60 8.31
N ALA A 17 3.15 17.26 8.31
CA ALA A 17 3.02 18.63 7.79
C ALA A 17 2.91 19.60 8.95
N ILE A 18 3.71 20.68 8.91
CA ILE A 18 3.67 21.77 9.89
C ILE A 18 3.44 23.09 9.17
N ASP A 19 2.68 23.99 9.80
CA ASP A 19 2.45 25.33 9.25
C ASP A 19 3.73 26.16 9.29
N CYS A 20 4.06 26.80 8.19
CA CYS A 20 5.15 27.77 8.16
C CYS A 20 4.70 29.11 8.79
N PRO A 21 5.65 29.92 9.32
CA PRO A 21 5.36 31.27 9.79
C PRO A 21 4.90 32.18 8.65
N ALA A 22 4.61 33.44 8.95
CA ALA A 22 4.14 34.39 7.94
C ALA A 22 5.17 34.67 6.84
N SER A 23 4.67 35.08 5.67
CA SER A 23 5.52 35.47 4.53
C SER A 23 6.62 36.46 4.93
N GLY A 24 7.85 36.15 4.55
CA GLY A 24 9.03 36.94 4.86
C GLY A 24 9.71 36.61 6.19
N GLU A 25 9.03 35.85 7.07
CA GLU A 25 9.62 35.36 8.31
C GLU A 25 10.51 34.12 8.07
N TRP A 26 11.33 33.80 9.06
CA TRP A 26 12.19 32.62 9.01
C TRP A 26 11.56 31.47 9.78
N LEU A 27 11.52 30.29 9.13
CA LEU A 27 11.32 29.02 9.78
C LEU A 27 12.70 28.46 10.17
N GLU A 28 12.88 28.17 11.44
CA GLU A 28 14.07 27.50 11.96
C GLU A 28 13.65 26.25 12.72
N LEU A 29 14.19 25.08 12.33
CA LEU A 29 13.90 23.80 12.95
C LEU A 29 15.17 23.03 13.26
N SER A 30 15.27 22.44 14.46
CA SER A 30 16.24 21.42 14.76
C SER A 30 15.86 20.13 14.05
N LEU A 31 16.66 19.64 13.13
CA LEU A 31 16.37 18.38 12.41
C LEU A 31 16.56 17.15 13.30
N ALA A 32 17.27 17.29 14.42
CA ALA A 32 17.35 16.23 15.42
C ALA A 32 15.97 15.89 16.03
N ASP A 33 15.09 16.89 16.17
CA ASP A 33 13.72 16.69 16.68
C ASP A 33 12.82 15.91 15.70
N TYR A 34 13.26 15.80 14.44
CA TYR A 34 12.57 15.09 13.36
C TYR A 34 13.41 13.91 12.83
N ALA A 35 14.36 13.40 13.60
CA ALA A 35 15.16 12.24 13.20
C ALA A 35 14.37 10.94 13.12
N LYS A 36 13.23 10.87 13.80
CA LYS A 36 12.32 9.72 13.84
C LYS A 36 10.96 10.10 13.27
N ALA A 37 10.34 9.15 12.60
CA ALA A 37 8.96 9.27 12.17
C ALA A 37 8.02 9.38 13.39
N GLN A 38 6.91 10.11 13.23
CA GLN A 38 5.87 10.12 14.24
C GLN A 38 5.27 8.71 14.39
N PRO A 39 5.07 8.21 15.63
CA PRO A 39 4.46 6.91 15.85
C PRO A 39 3.03 6.87 15.29
N ALA A 40 2.62 5.70 14.82
CA ALA A 40 1.23 5.48 14.44
C ALA A 40 0.32 5.58 15.66
N GLN A 41 -0.83 6.22 15.48
CA GLN A 41 -1.89 6.19 16.47
C GLN A 41 -2.71 4.91 16.23
N LEU A 42 -2.51 3.89 17.07
CA LEU A 42 -3.25 2.64 16.97
C LEU A 42 -4.72 2.85 17.37
N SER A 43 -5.63 2.27 16.62
CA SER A 43 -7.04 2.22 16.98
C SER A 43 -7.27 1.40 18.26
N MET A 44 -8.44 1.56 18.90
CA MET A 44 -8.79 0.74 20.06
C MET A 44 -8.80 -0.76 19.75
N MET A 45 -9.24 -1.14 18.53
CA MET A 45 -9.26 -2.53 18.09
C MET A 45 -7.84 -3.09 17.97
N GLU A 46 -6.92 -2.33 17.39
CA GLU A 46 -5.51 -2.71 17.24
C GLU A 46 -4.79 -2.79 18.59
N GLN A 47 -5.14 -1.93 19.53
CA GLN A 47 -4.63 -2.00 20.92
C GLN A 47 -5.13 -3.23 21.67
N TYR A 48 -6.35 -3.71 21.37
CA TYR A 48 -6.93 -4.90 22.01
C TYR A 48 -6.43 -6.22 21.39
N THR A 49 -6.23 -6.25 20.08
CA THR A 49 -5.83 -7.47 19.35
C THR A 49 -4.32 -7.70 19.41
N LEU A 50 -3.57 -6.65 19.64
CA LEU A 50 -2.11 -6.65 19.62
C LEU A 50 -1.66 -6.12 20.96
N ASP A 51 -0.99 -6.95 21.70
CA ASP A 51 -0.22 -6.50 22.85
C ASP A 51 0.83 -5.50 22.34
N ALA A 52 0.46 -4.21 22.37
CA ALA A 52 1.26 -3.13 21.80
C ALA A 52 2.68 -3.08 22.41
N ASP A 53 2.83 -3.59 23.63
CA ASP A 53 4.12 -3.68 24.33
C ASP A 53 5.04 -4.74 23.72
N HIS A 54 4.52 -5.67 22.92
CA HIS A 54 5.29 -6.71 22.23
C HIS A 54 5.53 -6.43 20.76
N LEU A 55 5.06 -5.30 20.22
CA LEU A 55 5.34 -4.92 18.84
C LEU A 55 6.84 -4.66 18.67
N ARG A 56 7.41 -5.36 17.68
CA ARG A 56 8.80 -5.11 17.28
C ARG A 56 8.98 -3.65 16.86
N THR A 57 10.04 -3.01 17.32
CA THR A 57 10.43 -1.66 16.94
C THR A 57 11.73 -1.72 16.15
N TRP A 58 11.79 -0.94 15.09
CA TRP A 58 12.94 -0.80 14.21
C TRP A 58 13.61 0.55 14.45
N ASP A 59 14.92 0.58 14.34
CA ASP A 59 15.73 1.80 14.51
C ASP A 59 16.36 2.22 13.17
N ASP A 60 15.57 2.13 12.10
CA ASP A 60 15.99 2.39 10.72
C ASP A 60 15.14 3.47 10.02
N ASP A 61 14.47 4.31 10.78
CA ASP A 61 13.73 5.46 10.24
C ASP A 61 14.68 6.38 9.47
N GLN A 62 14.24 6.84 8.30
CA GLN A 62 15.03 7.69 7.43
C GLN A 62 14.24 8.95 7.06
N LEU A 63 14.76 10.11 7.40
CA LEU A 63 14.27 11.38 6.88
C LEU A 63 14.74 11.50 5.42
N ILE A 64 13.80 11.50 4.46
CA ILE A 64 14.11 11.42 3.03
C ILE A 64 13.72 12.66 2.23
N SER A 65 12.84 13.51 2.78
CA SER A 65 12.42 14.73 2.08
C SER A 65 11.93 15.81 3.02
N LEU A 66 12.30 17.05 2.67
CA LEU A 66 11.87 18.30 3.28
C LEU A 66 11.40 19.23 2.16
N VAL A 67 10.10 19.50 2.11
CA VAL A 67 9.50 20.32 1.03
C VAL A 67 8.47 21.28 1.61
N ALA A 68 8.62 22.57 1.32
CA ALA A 68 7.57 23.51 1.59
C ALA A 68 6.59 23.54 0.42
N VAL A 69 5.30 23.37 0.71
CA VAL A 69 4.20 23.35 -0.26
C VAL A 69 3.29 24.54 0.00
N LYS A 70 3.01 25.30 -1.04
CA LYS A 70 2.11 26.45 -0.98
C LYS A 70 0.65 25.99 -0.93
N GLU A 71 -0.14 26.53 -0.01
CA GLU A 71 -1.59 26.28 -0.01
C GLU A 71 -2.22 26.81 -1.32
N HIS A 72 -3.07 26.00 -1.93
CA HIS A 72 -3.67 26.28 -3.25
C HIS A 72 -2.64 26.46 -4.37
N GLY A 73 -1.49 25.81 -4.25
CA GLY A 73 -0.50 25.76 -5.31
C GLY A 73 -1.03 25.03 -6.56
N THR A 74 -0.53 25.44 -7.73
CA THR A 74 -0.99 24.93 -9.03
C THR A 74 0.11 24.38 -9.90
N GLY A 75 1.36 24.46 -9.48
CA GLY A 75 2.48 24.03 -10.28
C GLY A 75 3.77 23.86 -9.50
N GLU A 76 4.81 23.45 -10.18
CA GLU A 76 6.11 23.14 -9.59
C GLU A 76 6.75 24.32 -8.83
N GLN A 77 6.47 25.54 -9.26
CA GLN A 77 6.92 26.77 -8.60
C GLN A 77 6.36 26.98 -7.18
N ASP A 78 5.30 26.24 -6.84
CA ASP A 78 4.64 26.25 -5.53
C ASP A 78 5.15 25.12 -4.61
N LEU A 79 6.25 24.47 -5.02
CA LEU A 79 7.01 23.48 -4.24
C LEU A 79 8.43 24.00 -4.05
N VAL A 80 8.85 24.24 -2.82
CA VAL A 80 10.23 24.60 -2.51
C VAL A 80 10.97 23.39 -1.97
N ASP A 81 11.96 22.91 -2.72
CA ASP A 81 12.84 21.83 -2.31
C ASP A 81 13.83 22.32 -1.25
N LEU A 82 13.81 21.70 -0.09
CA LEU A 82 14.69 21.98 1.05
C LEU A 82 15.57 20.79 1.39
N ASN A 83 15.70 19.82 0.48
CA ASN A 83 16.43 18.58 0.70
C ASN A 83 17.95 18.79 0.87
N GLU A 84 18.49 19.93 0.49
CA GLU A 84 19.87 20.31 0.79
C GLU A 84 20.17 20.39 2.30
N ALA A 85 19.12 20.54 3.14
CA ALA A 85 19.22 20.52 4.59
C ALA A 85 19.29 19.10 5.17
N LEU A 86 19.01 18.06 4.39
CA LEU A 86 19.10 16.68 4.86
C LEU A 86 20.54 16.36 5.32
N GLY A 87 20.65 15.86 6.56
CA GLY A 87 21.95 15.59 7.19
C GLY A 87 22.59 16.79 7.88
N GLN A 88 21.96 17.97 7.86
CA GLN A 88 22.36 19.12 8.68
C GLN A 88 21.71 19.06 10.06
N GLU A 89 22.19 19.89 11.01
CA GLU A 89 21.59 19.99 12.35
C GLU A 89 20.31 20.82 12.35
N THR A 90 20.22 21.81 11.46
CA THR A 90 19.16 22.81 11.46
C THR A 90 18.69 23.07 10.02
N LEU A 91 17.38 23.10 9.83
CA LEU A 91 16.74 23.68 8.64
C LEU A 91 16.48 25.17 8.90
N ARG A 92 16.90 26.01 7.95
CA ARG A 92 16.58 27.44 7.97
C ARG A 92 16.00 27.85 6.62
N PHE A 93 14.77 28.35 6.63
CA PHE A 93 14.02 28.66 5.42
C PHE A 93 13.26 29.98 5.57
N GLN A 94 13.47 30.92 4.66
CA GLN A 94 12.68 32.14 4.62
C GLN A 94 11.40 31.90 3.81
N VAL A 95 10.23 32.07 4.44
CA VAL A 95 8.94 31.75 3.86
C VAL A 95 8.60 32.74 2.74
N PRO A 96 8.37 32.25 1.51
CA PRO A 96 7.96 33.11 0.39
C PRO A 96 6.55 33.69 0.59
N GLU A 97 6.13 34.56 -0.34
CA GLU A 97 4.78 35.13 -0.33
C GLU A 97 3.70 34.03 -0.42
N GLY A 98 2.71 34.09 0.47
CA GLY A 98 1.60 33.17 0.55
C GLY A 98 1.58 32.37 1.85
N LYS A 99 0.72 31.35 1.91
CA LYS A 99 0.65 30.40 3.00
C LYS A 99 1.34 29.11 2.58
N TRP A 100 2.19 28.60 3.46
CA TRP A 100 3.00 27.43 3.19
C TRP A 100 2.94 26.43 4.34
N LYS A 101 3.09 25.16 3.99
CA LYS A 101 3.31 24.06 4.95
C LYS A 101 4.62 23.36 4.62
N LEU A 102 5.43 23.14 5.64
CA LEU A 102 6.59 22.27 5.51
C LEU A 102 6.15 20.82 5.67
N HIS A 103 6.43 19.99 4.69
CA HIS A 103 6.23 18.57 4.70
C HIS A 103 7.56 17.87 5.00
N ILE A 104 7.56 17.06 6.06
CA ILE A 104 8.69 16.31 6.57
C ILE A 104 8.38 14.84 6.36
N LEU A 105 9.13 14.17 5.48
CA LEU A 105 8.79 12.81 5.02
C LEU A 105 9.84 11.80 5.47
N HIS A 106 9.34 10.72 6.05
CA HIS A 106 10.17 9.61 6.52
C HIS A 106 9.80 8.30 5.85
N LEU A 107 10.81 7.46 5.65
CA LEU A 107 10.61 6.03 5.52
C LEU A 107 10.72 5.39 6.90
N THR A 108 9.76 4.56 7.25
CA THR A 108 9.69 3.88 8.54
C THR A 108 9.10 2.47 8.42
N ARG A 109 9.48 1.59 9.33
CA ARG A 109 8.83 0.28 9.53
C ARG A 109 7.94 0.25 10.76
N ASN A 110 7.88 1.35 11.49
CA ASN A 110 7.19 1.45 12.78
C ASN A 110 5.72 1.88 12.66
N ARG A 111 5.08 1.64 11.51
CA ARG A 111 3.67 1.95 11.30
C ARG A 111 2.80 0.70 11.48
N GLY A 112 1.69 0.86 12.19
CA GLY A 112 0.67 -0.16 12.37
C GLY A 112 1.13 -1.48 12.99
N PRO A 113 0.21 -2.44 13.06
CA PRO A 113 0.43 -3.72 13.74
C PRO A 113 1.18 -4.76 12.91
N HIS A 114 1.18 -4.67 11.59
CA HIS A 114 1.75 -5.67 10.68
C HIS A 114 3.21 -5.41 10.32
N ARG A 115 4.00 -4.85 11.26
CA ARG A 115 5.40 -4.44 11.04
C ARG A 115 6.30 -5.58 10.59
N ASP A 116 6.05 -6.79 11.09
CA ASP A 116 6.83 -8.00 10.80
C ASP A 116 6.35 -8.75 9.55
N TYR A 117 5.34 -8.22 8.85
CA TYR A 117 4.83 -8.87 7.66
C TYR A 117 5.76 -8.64 6.47
N ILE A 118 5.67 -9.53 5.46
CA ILE A 118 6.46 -9.40 4.24
C ILE A 118 6.16 -8.10 3.50
N ASN A 119 7.17 -7.57 2.82
CA ASN A 119 6.98 -6.51 1.83
C ASN A 119 6.69 -7.15 0.46
N MET A 120 5.42 -7.20 0.07
CA MET A 120 4.98 -7.83 -1.18
C MET A 120 5.53 -7.15 -2.45
N MET A 121 6.09 -5.96 -2.33
CA MET A 121 6.78 -5.28 -3.42
C MET A 121 8.26 -5.67 -3.54
N SER A 122 8.78 -6.54 -2.67
CA SER A 122 10.16 -7.01 -2.66
C SER A 122 10.24 -8.49 -3.00
N ALA A 123 10.92 -8.84 -4.09
CA ALA A 123 11.11 -10.23 -4.51
C ALA A 123 11.81 -11.07 -3.42
N ALA A 124 12.80 -10.50 -2.73
CA ALA A 124 13.51 -11.17 -1.66
C ALA A 124 12.59 -11.46 -0.46
N SER A 125 11.71 -10.51 -0.13
CA SER A 125 10.73 -10.68 0.94
C SER A 125 9.70 -11.76 0.62
N CYS A 126 9.15 -11.75 -0.59
CA CYS A 126 8.21 -12.78 -1.05
C CYS A 126 8.88 -14.17 -1.14
N ARG A 127 10.14 -14.24 -1.53
CA ARG A 127 10.90 -15.48 -1.50
C ARG A 127 10.99 -16.05 -0.08
N ARG A 128 11.14 -15.22 0.95
CA ARG A 128 11.13 -15.68 2.35
C ARG A 128 9.79 -16.28 2.78
N LEU A 129 8.67 -15.77 2.26
CA LEU A 129 7.37 -16.42 2.46
C LEU A 129 7.35 -17.83 1.85
N ILE A 130 7.82 -17.95 0.61
CA ILE A 130 7.91 -19.24 -0.09
C ILE A 130 8.79 -20.21 0.69
N ASP A 131 9.98 -19.78 1.10
CA ASP A 131 10.92 -20.61 1.88
C ASP A 131 10.35 -21.07 3.23
N ALA A 132 9.55 -20.22 3.87
CA ALA A 132 9.02 -20.49 5.20
C ALA A 132 7.72 -21.31 5.21
N VAL A 133 6.93 -21.23 4.14
CA VAL A 133 5.61 -21.86 4.07
C VAL A 133 5.54 -22.92 2.98
N TYR A 134 5.83 -22.55 1.75
CA TYR A 134 5.59 -23.41 0.59
C TYR A 134 6.61 -24.53 0.46
N GLU A 135 7.90 -24.22 0.61
CA GLU A 135 8.98 -25.23 0.54
C GLU A 135 8.84 -26.33 1.61
N PRO A 136 8.51 -26.05 2.90
CA PRO A 136 8.25 -27.10 3.88
C PRO A 136 7.04 -27.97 3.51
N HIS A 137 5.97 -27.40 2.95
CA HIS A 137 4.83 -28.20 2.49
C HIS A 137 5.25 -29.15 1.36
N TRP A 138 6.00 -28.65 0.39
CA TRP A 138 6.55 -29.48 -0.67
C TRP A 138 7.46 -30.60 -0.11
N ALA A 139 8.38 -30.25 0.77
CA ALA A 139 9.31 -31.21 1.35
C ALA A 139 8.61 -32.38 2.06
N HIS A 140 7.46 -32.12 2.71
CA HIS A 140 6.72 -33.14 3.45
C HIS A 140 5.65 -33.86 2.64
N TYR A 141 5.02 -33.17 1.68
CA TYR A 141 3.78 -33.64 1.05
C TYR A 141 3.83 -33.70 -0.48
N GLN A 142 5.02 -33.69 -1.10
CA GLN A 142 5.18 -33.66 -2.56
C GLN A 142 4.41 -34.79 -3.29
N SER A 143 4.28 -35.99 -2.68
CA SER A 143 3.54 -37.11 -3.27
C SER A 143 2.01 -36.87 -3.37
N TYR A 144 1.49 -35.84 -2.68
CA TYR A 144 0.08 -35.47 -2.69
C TYR A 144 -0.21 -34.27 -3.57
N PHE A 145 0.83 -33.56 -4.05
CA PHE A 145 0.67 -32.41 -4.90
C PHE A 145 0.06 -32.79 -6.25
N GLY A 146 -0.87 -32.00 -6.73
CA GLY A 146 -1.62 -32.25 -7.95
C GLY A 146 -2.69 -33.37 -7.84
N SER A 147 -2.80 -34.00 -6.67
CA SER A 147 -3.83 -35.03 -6.39
C SER A 147 -4.73 -34.63 -5.21
N THR A 148 -4.22 -34.75 -3.99
CA THR A 148 -4.93 -34.38 -2.77
C THR A 148 -4.76 -32.88 -2.47
N ILE A 149 -3.55 -32.37 -2.63
CA ILE A 149 -3.24 -30.93 -2.52
C ILE A 149 -3.37 -30.34 -3.91
N ALA A 150 -4.47 -29.65 -4.15
CA ALA A 150 -4.78 -29.05 -5.46
C ALA A 150 -4.09 -27.69 -5.65
N GLY A 151 -3.81 -26.96 -4.57
CA GLY A 151 -3.23 -25.63 -4.65
C GLY A 151 -3.06 -24.95 -3.31
N PHE A 152 -2.65 -23.71 -3.37
CA PHE A 152 -2.57 -22.79 -2.24
C PHE A 152 -3.54 -21.63 -2.45
N PHE A 153 -4.14 -21.21 -1.35
CA PHE A 153 -5.10 -20.11 -1.31
C PHE A 153 -4.48 -18.90 -0.59
N SER A 154 -4.64 -17.73 -1.17
CA SER A 154 -4.25 -16.46 -0.57
C SER A 154 -5.50 -15.65 -0.25
N ASP A 155 -5.71 -15.48 1.04
CA ASP A 155 -6.84 -14.78 1.61
C ASP A 155 -6.44 -13.31 1.91
N GLU A 156 -7.12 -12.35 1.29
CA GLU A 156 -7.04 -10.92 1.55
C GLU A 156 -5.63 -10.34 1.80
N PRO A 157 -4.67 -10.50 0.90
CA PRO A 157 -3.34 -9.94 1.11
C PRO A 157 -3.38 -8.41 1.12
N GLU A 158 -2.69 -7.80 2.09
CA GLU A 158 -2.64 -6.35 2.30
C GLU A 158 -1.24 -5.78 2.16
N LEU A 159 -1.11 -4.59 1.56
CA LEU A 159 0.18 -3.90 1.41
C LEU A 159 0.54 -3.04 2.62
N GLY A 160 -0.42 -2.36 3.21
CA GLY A 160 -0.18 -1.31 4.18
C GLY A 160 0.05 -1.81 5.59
N ASN A 161 0.66 -0.95 6.39
CA ASN A 161 0.72 -1.08 7.84
C ASN A 161 -0.35 -0.24 8.54
N GLY A 162 -1.07 0.60 7.78
CA GLY A 162 -2.14 1.46 8.28
C GLY A 162 -3.37 0.69 8.73
N HIS A 163 -4.38 1.43 9.11
CA HIS A 163 -5.62 0.86 9.60
C HIS A 163 -6.31 0.01 8.54
N LEU A 164 -6.54 -1.25 8.88
CA LEU A 164 -7.52 -2.09 8.22
C LEU A 164 -8.85 -1.33 8.16
N TYR A 165 -9.49 -1.28 7.01
CA TYR A 165 -10.86 -0.78 6.87
C TYR A 165 -11.11 0.72 7.11
N GLU A 166 -10.14 1.60 6.91
CA GLU A 166 -10.43 3.02 6.76
C GLU A 166 -11.18 3.29 5.44
N SER A 167 -12.28 2.60 5.23
CA SER A 167 -13.07 2.62 3.99
C SER A 167 -13.62 4.01 3.65
N GLY A 168 -13.76 4.87 4.66
CA GLY A 168 -14.19 6.27 4.49
C GLY A 168 -13.13 7.21 3.96
N LYS A 169 -11.84 6.82 3.97
CA LYS A 169 -10.75 7.67 3.50
C LYS A 169 -10.39 7.34 2.04
N ALA A 170 -10.22 8.35 1.21
CA ALA A 170 -9.60 8.19 -0.10
C ALA A 170 -8.12 7.78 0.04
N ILE A 171 -7.52 7.19 -1.01
CA ILE A 171 -6.13 6.72 -1.01
C ILE A 171 -5.16 7.82 -0.51
N TRP A 172 -5.38 9.05 -0.96
CA TRP A 172 -4.51 10.20 -0.66
C TRP A 172 -4.81 10.86 0.69
N GLN A 173 -5.76 10.32 1.45
CA GLN A 173 -6.09 10.71 2.82
C GLN A 173 -5.55 9.72 3.86
N MET A 174 -4.90 8.64 3.40
CA MET A 174 -4.27 7.66 4.27
C MET A 174 -3.10 8.27 5.03
N GLU A 175 -2.82 7.77 6.23
CA GLU A 175 -1.72 8.27 7.07
C GLU A 175 -0.34 7.86 6.56
N ASP A 176 -0.27 6.74 5.84
CA ASP A 176 0.96 6.24 5.25
C ASP A 176 0.75 5.65 3.86
N HIS A 177 1.83 5.55 3.13
CA HIS A 177 1.87 4.91 1.81
C HIS A 177 2.86 3.74 1.83
N ALA A 178 2.44 2.58 1.34
CA ALA A 178 3.29 1.40 1.23
C ALA A 178 4.55 1.71 0.39
N TRP A 179 5.72 1.23 0.81
CA TRP A 179 6.99 1.62 0.20
C TRP A 179 7.96 0.47 -0.01
N SER A 180 8.83 0.62 -1.01
CA SER A 180 9.97 -0.24 -1.28
C SER A 180 11.03 0.50 -2.12
N ASP A 181 12.23 -0.06 -2.22
CA ASP A 181 13.27 0.48 -3.10
C ASP A 181 12.83 0.52 -4.57
N GLY A 182 11.97 -0.41 -4.99
CA GLY A 182 11.40 -0.42 -6.33
C GLY A 182 10.53 0.80 -6.62
N VAL A 183 9.76 1.27 -5.63
CA VAL A 183 8.98 2.51 -5.74
C VAL A 183 9.91 3.72 -5.85
N THR A 184 10.95 3.79 -4.99
CA THR A 184 11.99 4.83 -5.09
C THR A 184 12.61 4.88 -6.48
N LYS A 185 12.97 3.72 -7.03
CA LYS A 185 13.55 3.61 -8.37
C LYS A 185 12.60 4.16 -9.44
N ALA A 186 11.33 3.75 -9.42
CA ALA A 186 10.33 4.19 -10.39
C ALA A 186 10.11 5.72 -10.36
N LEU A 187 10.03 6.30 -9.15
CA LEU A 187 9.89 7.75 -9.01
C LEU A 187 11.14 8.50 -9.49
N ARG A 188 12.34 8.00 -9.22
CA ARG A 188 13.58 8.56 -9.75
C ARG A 188 13.66 8.50 -11.28
N GLU A 189 13.20 7.41 -11.89
CA GLU A 189 13.15 7.28 -13.34
C GLU A 189 12.16 8.26 -13.97
N ALA A 190 11.02 8.50 -13.31
CA ALA A 190 9.97 9.39 -13.82
C ALA A 190 10.26 10.89 -13.61
N PHE A 191 10.90 11.25 -12.49
CA PHE A 191 11.06 12.63 -12.04
C PHE A 191 12.52 13.09 -11.89
N GLY A 192 13.48 12.23 -12.18
CA GLY A 192 14.92 12.56 -12.11
C GLY A 192 15.46 12.68 -10.69
N ALA A 193 16.52 13.47 -10.53
CA ALA A 193 17.24 13.62 -9.25
C ALA A 193 16.37 14.27 -8.15
N GLU A 194 15.43 15.12 -8.54
CA GLU A 194 14.55 15.88 -7.62
C GLU A 194 13.25 15.12 -7.25
N TRP A 195 13.18 13.82 -7.53
CA TRP A 195 11.97 13.02 -7.31
C TRP A 195 11.33 13.19 -5.93
N SER A 196 12.13 13.34 -4.88
CA SER A 196 11.65 13.45 -3.50
C SER A 196 10.94 14.79 -3.21
N LYS A 197 11.19 15.82 -4.02
CA LYS A 197 10.46 17.10 -3.98
C LYS A 197 8.96 16.93 -4.21
N TYR A 198 8.56 15.91 -4.96
CA TYR A 198 7.17 15.69 -5.34
C TYR A 198 6.39 14.78 -4.39
N LEU A 199 7.06 14.15 -3.43
CA LEU A 199 6.43 13.21 -2.49
C LEU A 199 5.26 13.78 -1.68
N PRO A 200 5.26 15.07 -1.24
CA PRO A 200 4.10 15.63 -0.55
C PRO A 200 2.79 15.55 -1.34
N LEU A 201 2.86 15.47 -2.67
CA LEU A 201 1.69 15.38 -3.55
C LEU A 201 0.97 14.02 -3.48
N LEU A 202 1.53 13.03 -2.78
CA LEU A 202 0.85 11.78 -2.49
C LEU A 202 -0.24 11.93 -1.43
N TRP A 203 -0.24 13.00 -0.63
CA TRP A 203 -1.33 13.29 0.30
C TRP A 203 -2.30 14.30 -0.28
N GLU A 204 -3.58 14.21 0.16
CA GLU A 204 -4.58 15.20 -0.18
C GLU A 204 -4.21 16.57 0.40
N GLN A 205 -4.17 17.54 -0.43
CA GLN A 205 -3.89 18.91 -0.07
C GLN A 205 -4.52 19.83 -1.13
N PRO A 206 -4.75 21.10 -0.82
CA PRO A 206 -5.29 22.06 -1.78
C PRO A 206 -4.24 22.43 -2.84
N PHE A 207 -3.84 21.45 -3.65
CA PHE A 207 -2.88 21.57 -4.73
C PHE A 207 -3.48 20.91 -5.97
N ASP A 208 -4.03 21.68 -6.86
CA ASP A 208 -4.70 21.21 -8.08
C ASP A 208 -3.79 21.39 -9.29
N SER A 209 -3.17 20.30 -9.73
CA SER A 209 -2.37 20.32 -10.95
C SER A 209 -2.21 18.94 -11.58
N ASP A 210 -1.95 18.92 -12.88
CA ASP A 210 -1.57 17.69 -13.61
C ASP A 210 -0.32 17.03 -13.03
N LEU A 211 0.56 17.81 -12.38
CA LEU A 211 1.73 17.28 -11.67
C LEU A 211 1.31 16.34 -10.54
N CYS A 212 0.31 16.72 -9.74
CA CYS A 212 -0.22 15.89 -8.66
C CYS A 212 -0.76 14.56 -9.22
N ALA A 213 -1.54 14.61 -10.29
CA ALA A 213 -2.07 13.41 -10.95
C ALA A 213 -0.94 12.51 -11.49
N ARG A 214 0.10 13.09 -12.08
CA ARG A 214 1.26 12.34 -12.57
C ARG A 214 2.02 11.64 -11.45
N VAL A 215 2.28 12.33 -10.33
CA VAL A 215 3.00 11.74 -9.17
C VAL A 215 2.21 10.56 -8.61
N ARG A 216 0.91 10.73 -8.40
CA ARG A 216 0.01 9.71 -7.89
C ARG A 216 -0.12 8.51 -8.83
N LEU A 217 -0.25 8.76 -10.13
CA LEU A 217 -0.28 7.71 -11.14
C LEU A 217 1.02 6.91 -11.16
N THR A 218 2.17 7.60 -11.15
CA THR A 218 3.48 6.93 -11.14
C THR A 218 3.67 6.07 -9.89
N TYR A 219 3.27 6.58 -8.72
CA TYR A 219 3.31 5.81 -7.49
C TYR A 219 2.43 4.55 -7.56
N MET A 220 1.16 4.69 -7.93
CA MET A 220 0.23 3.57 -8.02
C MET A 220 0.64 2.53 -9.07
N ASP A 221 1.15 2.98 -10.21
CA ASP A 221 1.64 2.10 -11.26
C ASP A 221 2.84 1.29 -10.77
N ALA A 222 3.79 1.94 -10.10
CA ALA A 222 4.96 1.28 -9.53
C ALA A 222 4.58 0.26 -8.45
N VAL A 223 3.77 0.64 -7.48
CA VAL A 223 3.33 -0.24 -6.39
C VAL A 223 2.64 -1.48 -6.94
N THR A 224 1.68 -1.30 -7.81
CA THR A 224 0.84 -2.41 -8.30
C THR A 224 1.58 -3.35 -9.25
N HIS A 225 2.51 -2.85 -10.06
CA HIS A 225 3.41 -3.70 -10.86
C HIS A 225 4.40 -4.50 -9.99
N LEU A 226 4.96 -3.86 -8.96
CA LEU A 226 5.87 -4.56 -8.05
C LEU A 226 5.16 -5.68 -7.28
N VAL A 227 3.90 -5.49 -6.89
CA VAL A 227 3.08 -6.54 -6.28
C VAL A 227 2.81 -7.66 -7.26
N GLU A 228 2.41 -7.33 -8.49
CA GLU A 228 2.19 -8.31 -9.54
C GLU A 228 3.42 -9.20 -9.73
N GLN A 229 4.58 -8.59 -9.99
CA GLN A 229 5.81 -9.30 -10.31
C GLN A 229 6.40 -10.06 -9.12
N ASN A 230 6.48 -9.40 -7.96
CA ASN A 230 7.24 -9.92 -6.83
C ASN A 230 6.43 -10.82 -5.91
N PHE A 231 5.12 -10.61 -5.81
CA PHE A 231 4.24 -11.42 -4.98
C PHE A 231 3.39 -12.37 -5.81
N SER A 232 2.47 -11.84 -6.61
CA SER A 232 1.45 -12.64 -7.28
C SER A 232 2.06 -13.63 -8.27
N GLU A 233 2.93 -13.17 -9.17
CA GLU A 233 3.58 -14.02 -10.16
C GLU A 233 4.60 -14.97 -9.52
N GLN A 234 5.41 -14.49 -8.56
CA GLN A 234 6.41 -15.34 -7.91
C GLN A 234 5.79 -16.52 -7.17
N VAL A 235 4.68 -16.30 -6.43
CA VAL A 235 3.94 -17.37 -5.76
C VAL A 235 3.29 -18.31 -6.79
N GLY A 236 2.63 -17.76 -7.78
CA GLY A 236 2.01 -18.53 -8.84
C GLY A 236 2.99 -19.39 -9.63
N ASP A 237 4.15 -18.85 -9.97
CA ASP A 237 5.21 -19.58 -10.68
C ASP A 237 5.75 -20.73 -9.84
N TRP A 238 5.93 -20.53 -8.53
CA TRP A 238 6.31 -21.59 -7.63
C TRP A 238 5.25 -22.72 -7.60
N CYS A 239 3.98 -22.37 -7.45
CA CYS A 239 2.88 -23.33 -7.43
C CYS A 239 2.83 -24.16 -8.73
N ARG A 240 2.88 -23.50 -9.88
CA ARG A 240 2.89 -24.18 -11.18
C ARG A 240 4.09 -25.07 -11.38
N ALA A 241 5.28 -24.66 -10.94
CA ALA A 241 6.49 -25.47 -10.99
C ALA A 241 6.38 -26.76 -10.14
N HIS A 242 5.50 -26.76 -9.14
CA HIS A 242 5.25 -27.89 -8.26
C HIS A 242 3.94 -28.65 -8.57
N GLY A 243 3.30 -28.36 -9.71
CA GLY A 243 2.12 -29.07 -10.20
C GLY A 243 0.83 -28.78 -9.43
N VAL A 244 0.74 -27.63 -8.76
CA VAL A 244 -0.43 -27.18 -8.00
C VAL A 244 -0.86 -25.79 -8.45
N LYS A 245 -2.11 -25.41 -8.14
CA LYS A 245 -2.67 -24.09 -8.47
C LYS A 245 -2.37 -23.07 -7.38
N TYR A 246 -2.30 -21.79 -7.79
CA TYR A 246 -2.37 -20.64 -6.90
C TYR A 246 -3.72 -19.96 -7.13
N ILE A 247 -4.52 -19.80 -6.08
CA ILE A 247 -5.84 -19.19 -6.11
C ILE A 247 -6.00 -18.24 -4.92
N GLY A 248 -7.05 -17.43 -4.92
CA GLY A 248 -7.37 -16.50 -3.84
C GLY A 248 -8.19 -15.33 -4.37
N HIS A 249 -8.40 -14.37 -3.52
CA HIS A 249 -9.03 -13.10 -3.82
C HIS A 249 -8.29 -11.95 -3.15
N VAL A 250 -8.68 -10.72 -3.43
CA VAL A 250 -8.25 -9.53 -2.70
C VAL A 250 -9.32 -9.13 -1.70
N ILE A 251 -8.96 -8.23 -0.79
CA ILE A 251 -9.86 -7.83 0.29
C ILE A 251 -11.19 -7.35 -0.27
N GLU A 252 -12.23 -7.79 0.37
CA GLU A 252 -13.65 -7.57 0.12
C GLU A 252 -13.96 -6.73 -1.12
N ASP A 253 -14.63 -7.30 -2.09
CA ASP A 253 -14.88 -6.69 -3.40
C ASP A 253 -15.85 -5.49 -3.36
N ASN A 254 -15.81 -4.72 -2.29
CA ASN A 254 -16.68 -3.60 -2.01
C ASN A 254 -15.97 -2.24 -2.09
N ASN A 255 -15.26 -1.99 -3.18
CA ASN A 255 -14.55 -0.72 -3.41
C ASN A 255 -13.16 -0.63 -2.73
N GLN A 256 -12.56 -1.75 -2.36
CA GLN A 256 -11.24 -1.76 -1.73
C GLN A 256 -10.07 -2.04 -2.69
N HIS A 257 -10.32 -2.59 -3.88
CA HIS A 257 -9.30 -3.06 -4.80
C HIS A 257 -8.20 -2.05 -5.15
N SER A 258 -8.55 -0.77 -5.26
CA SER A 258 -7.60 0.30 -5.57
C SER A 258 -6.83 0.83 -4.36
N ARG A 259 -7.13 0.33 -3.16
CA ARG A 259 -6.47 0.77 -1.94
C ARG A 259 -5.15 0.05 -1.73
N THR A 260 -4.16 0.76 -1.21
CA THR A 260 -2.84 0.23 -0.88
C THR A 260 -2.64 0.02 0.62
N GLY A 261 -3.58 0.44 1.44
CA GLY A 261 -3.61 0.15 2.88
C GLY A 261 -4.17 -1.23 3.16
N SER A 262 -5.43 -1.43 2.81
CA SER A 262 -6.23 -2.64 3.07
C SER A 262 -6.29 -3.61 1.89
N SER A 263 -5.66 -3.34 0.76
CA SER A 263 -5.65 -4.20 -0.42
C SER A 263 -4.34 -4.05 -1.21
N LEU A 264 -4.32 -4.51 -2.45
CA LEU A 264 -3.14 -4.53 -3.34
C LEU A 264 -3.15 -3.45 -4.43
N GLY A 265 -4.10 -2.52 -4.40
CA GLY A 265 -4.15 -1.35 -5.26
C GLY A 265 -4.66 -1.55 -6.68
N HIS A 266 -4.75 -2.80 -7.18
CA HIS A 266 -5.21 -3.10 -8.52
C HIS A 266 -5.64 -4.55 -8.67
N TYR A 267 -6.93 -4.81 -8.89
CA TYR A 267 -7.49 -6.16 -8.97
C TYR A 267 -6.78 -7.07 -9.98
N PHE A 268 -6.64 -6.64 -11.22
CA PHE A 268 -6.07 -7.47 -12.31
C PHE A 268 -4.60 -7.83 -12.06
N ARG A 269 -3.80 -6.87 -11.58
CA ARG A 269 -2.40 -7.09 -11.24
C ARG A 269 -2.23 -7.96 -10.00
N ALA A 270 -3.03 -7.69 -8.97
CA ALA A 270 -3.00 -8.47 -7.73
C ALA A 270 -3.22 -9.97 -7.95
N LEU A 271 -4.13 -10.30 -8.87
CA LEU A 271 -4.47 -11.68 -9.20
C LEU A 271 -3.76 -12.19 -10.47
N GLY A 272 -2.83 -11.42 -11.03
CA GLY A 272 -2.14 -11.77 -12.28
C GLY A 272 -1.45 -13.12 -12.22
N GLY A 273 -0.77 -13.45 -11.12
CA GLY A 273 -0.08 -14.72 -10.92
C GLY A 273 -0.98 -15.92 -10.60
N GLN A 274 -2.24 -15.70 -10.26
CA GLN A 274 -3.17 -16.77 -9.88
C GLN A 274 -3.69 -17.56 -11.09
N ASP A 275 -4.08 -18.82 -10.85
CA ASP A 275 -4.60 -19.73 -11.89
C ASP A 275 -6.13 -19.66 -12.04
N MET A 276 -6.82 -18.93 -11.17
CA MET A 276 -8.23 -18.57 -11.26
C MET A 276 -8.41 -17.09 -10.92
N ALA A 277 -9.44 -16.45 -11.44
CA ALA A 277 -9.81 -15.11 -11.05
C ALA A 277 -10.71 -15.19 -9.81
N GLY A 278 -10.20 -14.80 -8.65
CA GLY A 278 -10.95 -14.83 -7.41
C GLY A 278 -11.78 -13.57 -7.18
N ILE A 279 -12.96 -13.74 -6.62
CA ILE A 279 -13.77 -12.67 -6.02
C ILE A 279 -14.25 -13.11 -4.65
N ASP A 280 -14.42 -12.13 -3.77
CA ASP A 280 -15.03 -12.31 -2.48
C ASP A 280 -16.39 -11.59 -2.47
N ASP A 281 -17.46 -12.35 -2.32
CA ASP A 281 -18.84 -11.85 -2.25
C ASP A 281 -19.41 -12.09 -0.84
N ILE A 282 -18.76 -11.49 0.14
CA ILE A 282 -19.10 -11.63 1.55
C ILE A 282 -19.96 -10.45 2.04
N GLY A 283 -20.78 -10.68 3.03
CA GLY A 283 -21.51 -9.62 3.71
C GLY A 283 -22.64 -8.97 2.90
N GLY A 284 -23.19 -9.67 1.90
CA GLY A 284 -24.35 -9.22 1.11
C GLY A 284 -23.99 -8.19 0.04
N GLN A 285 -22.80 -8.24 -0.51
CA GLN A 285 -22.33 -7.36 -1.59
C GLN A 285 -23.12 -7.60 -2.88
N VAL A 286 -23.40 -8.85 -3.19
CA VAL A 286 -24.31 -9.24 -4.28
C VAL A 286 -25.70 -9.46 -3.72
N LEU A 287 -26.47 -8.41 -3.59
CA LEU A 287 -27.85 -8.48 -3.15
C LEU A 287 -28.78 -8.16 -4.31
N PRO A 288 -29.45 -9.17 -4.92
CA PRO A 288 -30.39 -8.93 -6.00
C PRO A 288 -31.50 -7.94 -5.55
N GLN A 289 -31.63 -6.81 -6.26
CA GLN A 289 -32.57 -5.73 -5.98
C GLN A 289 -32.29 -4.92 -4.70
N GLY A 290 -31.16 -5.12 -4.02
CA GLY A 290 -30.87 -4.46 -2.75
C GLY A 290 -29.96 -3.25 -2.88
N GLU A 291 -30.29 -2.19 -2.16
CA GLU A 291 -29.37 -1.24 -1.58
C GLU A 291 -29.24 -1.65 -0.12
N TRP A 292 -28.17 -2.32 0.25
CA TRP A 292 -28.05 -2.76 1.63
C TRP A 292 -27.00 -1.96 2.40
N ASN A 293 -27.46 -1.38 3.50
CA ASN A 293 -26.62 -0.78 4.53
C ASN A 293 -26.53 -1.76 5.69
N GLY A 294 -25.74 -2.81 5.53
CA GLY A 294 -25.62 -3.83 6.57
C GLY A 294 -24.78 -3.37 7.76
N PRO A 295 -24.87 -4.08 8.90
CA PRO A 295 -24.11 -3.76 10.13
C PRO A 295 -22.58 -3.89 9.95
N TRP A 296 -22.11 -4.46 8.86
CA TRP A 296 -20.71 -4.59 8.50
C TRP A 296 -20.14 -3.42 7.68
N SER A 297 -20.96 -2.41 7.35
CA SER A 297 -20.44 -1.15 6.84
C SER A 297 -19.78 -0.41 8.03
N VAL A 298 -18.51 -0.63 8.22
CA VAL A 298 -17.70 -0.08 9.33
C VAL A 298 -17.66 1.46 9.31
N SER A 299 -18.05 2.08 8.22
CA SER A 299 -17.94 3.54 8.03
C SER A 299 -19.25 4.26 7.73
N GLY A 300 -20.41 3.59 7.76
CA GLY A 300 -21.67 4.21 7.35
C GLY A 300 -21.75 4.52 5.84
N GLU A 301 -20.86 3.99 5.05
CA GLU A 301 -20.88 4.15 3.60
C GLU A 301 -22.04 3.35 2.99
N VAL A 302 -22.75 4.01 2.09
CA VAL A 302 -23.81 3.37 1.32
C VAL A 302 -23.15 2.48 0.27
N ARG A 303 -23.28 1.16 0.43
CA ARG A 303 -22.85 0.21 -0.60
C ARG A 303 -23.86 0.26 -1.75
N ASN A 304 -23.38 0.45 -2.97
CA ASN A 304 -24.24 0.40 -4.15
C ASN A 304 -24.41 -1.06 -4.60
N GLY A 305 -25.35 -1.77 -4.01
CA GLY A 305 -25.62 -3.18 -4.30
C GLY A 305 -25.92 -3.46 -5.77
N ARG A 306 -26.53 -2.52 -6.51
CA ARG A 306 -26.76 -2.66 -7.96
C ARG A 306 -25.47 -2.66 -8.75
N PHE A 307 -24.54 -1.77 -8.37
CA PHE A 307 -23.22 -1.69 -9.02
C PHE A 307 -22.41 -2.96 -8.75
N TYR A 308 -22.30 -3.39 -7.51
CA TYR A 308 -21.54 -4.58 -7.15
C TYR A 308 -22.13 -5.84 -7.74
N HIS A 309 -23.43 -6.02 -7.66
CA HIS A 309 -24.11 -7.14 -8.30
C HIS A 309 -23.82 -7.24 -9.81
N PHE A 310 -23.68 -6.09 -10.48
CA PHE A 310 -23.31 -6.06 -11.89
C PHE A 310 -21.82 -6.28 -12.12
N VAL A 311 -20.96 -5.73 -11.27
CA VAL A 311 -19.50 -5.62 -11.53
C VAL A 311 -18.73 -6.85 -11.06
N LEU A 312 -19.02 -7.41 -9.86
CA LEU A 312 -18.15 -8.43 -9.26
C LEU A 312 -17.98 -9.67 -10.14
N GLY A 313 -19.06 -10.30 -10.52
CA GLY A 313 -18.98 -11.46 -11.42
C GLY A 313 -18.35 -11.15 -12.77
N ARG A 314 -18.51 -9.92 -13.27
CA ARG A 314 -17.86 -9.48 -14.52
C ARG A 314 -16.38 -9.19 -14.35
N LEU A 315 -15.98 -8.71 -13.18
CA LEU A 315 -14.57 -8.45 -12.85
C LEU A 315 -13.79 -9.76 -12.90
N GLY A 316 -14.25 -10.80 -12.17
CA GLY A 316 -13.67 -12.14 -12.23
C GLY A 316 -13.71 -12.74 -13.64
N ALA A 317 -14.87 -12.72 -14.30
CA ALA A 317 -15.01 -13.23 -15.65
C ALA A 317 -14.11 -12.50 -16.67
N SER A 318 -13.94 -11.19 -16.52
CA SER A 318 -13.07 -10.41 -17.41
C SER A 318 -11.61 -10.80 -17.23
N LEU A 319 -11.13 -10.91 -16.00
CA LEU A 319 -9.76 -11.35 -15.73
C LEU A 319 -9.53 -12.78 -16.25
N ALA A 320 -10.46 -13.70 -16.00
CA ALA A 320 -10.39 -15.06 -16.48
C ALA A 320 -10.38 -15.15 -18.02
N ALA A 321 -11.07 -14.23 -18.71
CA ALA A 321 -11.14 -14.21 -20.17
C ALA A 321 -9.87 -13.62 -20.84
N ILE A 322 -9.25 -12.62 -20.21
CA ILE A 322 -8.07 -11.94 -20.80
C ILE A 322 -6.75 -12.61 -20.45
N ASP A 323 -6.68 -13.37 -19.37
CA ASP A 323 -5.48 -14.10 -18.96
C ASP A 323 -5.60 -15.59 -19.31
N PRO A 324 -4.87 -16.07 -20.34
CA PRO A 324 -4.98 -17.45 -20.78
C PRO A 324 -4.55 -18.49 -19.72
N ARG A 325 -3.78 -18.08 -18.70
CA ARG A 325 -3.37 -18.96 -17.60
C ARG A 325 -4.55 -19.42 -16.75
N LYS A 326 -5.62 -18.63 -16.73
CA LYS A 326 -6.82 -18.89 -15.91
C LYS A 326 -7.83 -19.81 -16.60
N HIS A 327 -7.62 -20.15 -17.87
CA HIS A 327 -8.48 -21.04 -18.67
C HIS A 327 -9.99 -20.69 -18.63
N GLY A 328 -10.35 -19.44 -18.32
CA GLY A 328 -11.72 -19.01 -18.13
C GLY A 328 -12.32 -19.32 -16.76
N ASP A 329 -11.52 -19.84 -15.83
CA ASP A 329 -11.98 -20.25 -14.50
C ASP A 329 -12.03 -19.05 -13.53
N CYS A 330 -13.13 -18.96 -12.78
CA CYS A 330 -13.32 -18.02 -11.68
C CYS A 330 -13.53 -18.79 -10.38
N MET A 331 -13.10 -18.18 -9.26
CA MET A 331 -13.42 -18.63 -7.91
C MET A 331 -14.25 -17.54 -7.23
N CYS A 332 -15.25 -17.93 -6.48
CA CYS A 332 -16.07 -17.03 -5.67
C CYS A 332 -16.13 -17.59 -4.25
N GLU A 333 -15.75 -16.77 -3.28
CA GLU A 333 -16.05 -16.98 -1.88
C GLU A 333 -17.40 -16.30 -1.57
N ILE A 334 -18.28 -16.99 -0.78
CA ILE A 334 -19.63 -16.53 -0.48
C ILE A 334 -19.87 -16.63 1.02
#